data_246e26dc0a85104c0d5d3e6835d136d0
#
_entry.id   246e26dc0a85104c0d5d3e6835d136d0
#
_cell.length_a   1.000
_cell.length_b   1.000
_cell.length_c   1.000
_cell.angle_alpha   90.00
_cell.angle_beta   90.00
_cell.angle_gamma   90.00
#
_symmetry.space_group_name_H-M   'P 1'
#
loop_
_entity.id
_entity.type
_entity.pdbx_description
1 polymer ?
#
loop_
_entity_poly.entity_id
_entity_poly.type
_entity_poly.pdbx_seq_one_letter_code
_entity_poly.pdbx_strand_id
1 'polypeptide(L)'
;VIRFVCERMGARSSYLACVDVKRILREKIYEKISEQGYVTYDFFLPGLIIDALESGNGEHLAGWAQELIDKNIRTVNMLGCHDGIPLLDLKGILAEDRIQKLIDIIVSRGGYVKDLHGQKNIYYQVNATYFSALGEDERKMLLARALQIFMPGKPQIWYLDLFAGKNDYEAVKMAGPGGHKEINRTNLTTAQV
;
A
#
# COMPACT_ATOMS: atom_id res chain seq x y z
N VAL A 1 17.73 17.60 -8.06
CA VAL A 1 17.27 18.99 -8.30
C VAL A 1 16.59 19.55 -7.05
N ILE A 2 15.52 18.94 -6.53
CA ILE A 2 14.77 19.44 -5.37
C ILE A 2 15.68 19.57 -4.13
N ARG A 3 16.52 18.57 -3.82
CA ARG A 3 17.49 18.63 -2.71
C ARG A 3 18.39 19.84 -2.84
N PHE A 4 18.95 20.06 -4.02
CA PHE A 4 19.81 21.21 -4.28
C PHE A 4 19.10 22.55 -4.02
N VAL A 5 17.84 22.68 -4.42
CA VAL A 5 17.02 23.88 -4.17
C VAL A 5 16.81 24.07 -2.65
N CYS A 6 16.43 23.02 -1.94
CA CYS A 6 16.21 23.08 -0.50
C CYS A 6 17.48 23.43 0.27
N GLU A 7 18.63 22.84 -0.09
CA GLU A 7 19.92 23.15 0.51
C GLU A 7 20.32 24.61 0.29
N ARG A 8 20.08 25.14 -0.92
CA ARG A 8 20.31 26.55 -1.25
C ARG A 8 19.43 27.51 -0.46
N MET A 9 18.21 27.07 -0.12
CA MET A 9 17.26 27.86 0.67
C MET A 9 17.43 27.67 2.18
N GLY A 10 18.42 26.89 2.63
CA GLY A 10 18.62 26.56 4.03
C GLY A 10 17.48 25.71 4.63
N ALA A 11 16.63 25.13 3.81
CA ALA A 11 15.52 24.32 4.25
C ALA A 11 15.94 22.87 4.46
N ARG A 12 15.50 22.26 5.57
CA ARG A 12 15.60 20.81 5.75
C ARG A 12 14.65 20.13 4.77
N SER A 13 15.20 19.33 3.87
CA SER A 13 14.39 18.53 2.96
C SER A 13 14.36 17.08 3.41
N SER A 14 13.15 16.54 3.58
CA SER A 14 12.92 15.10 3.67
C SER A 14 12.28 14.66 2.37
N TYR A 15 12.91 13.68 1.70
CA TYR A 15 12.36 13.14 0.47
C TYR A 15 11.73 11.79 0.71
N LEU A 16 10.53 11.66 0.22
CA LEU A 16 9.82 10.40 0.10
C LEU A 16 9.87 10.01 -1.37
N ALA A 17 10.57 8.93 -1.67
CA ALA A 17 10.67 8.42 -3.03
C ALA A 17 9.56 7.38 -3.26
N CYS A 18 8.79 7.60 -4.31
CA CYS A 18 7.89 6.61 -4.86
C CYS A 18 8.62 5.92 -6.01
N VAL A 19 8.92 4.63 -5.86
CA VAL A 19 9.73 3.89 -6.81
C VAL A 19 8.92 2.74 -7.39
N ASP A 20 8.56 2.89 -8.67
CA ASP A 20 7.91 1.84 -9.46
C ASP A 20 8.95 1.23 -10.41
N VAL A 21 9.64 0.18 -9.95
CA VAL A 21 10.70 -0.49 -10.71
C VAL A 21 10.60 -2.00 -10.63
N LYS A 22 11.03 -2.68 -11.69
CA LYS A 22 11.12 -4.15 -11.71
C LYS A 22 12.04 -4.65 -10.59
N ARG A 23 11.70 -5.79 -9.98
CA ARG A 23 12.31 -6.36 -8.77
C ARG A 23 13.85 -6.31 -8.72
N ILE A 24 14.54 -6.72 -9.78
CA ILE A 24 16.02 -6.80 -9.81
C ILE A 24 16.69 -5.43 -9.62
N LEU A 25 16.03 -4.36 -10.09
CA LEU A 25 16.50 -2.99 -9.90
C LEU A 25 16.03 -2.42 -8.56
N ARG A 26 14.91 -2.90 -8.05
CA ARG A 26 14.25 -2.41 -6.84
C ARG A 26 15.14 -2.54 -5.62
N GLU A 27 15.68 -3.73 -5.35
CA GLU A 27 16.55 -3.98 -4.20
C GLU A 27 17.73 -3.02 -4.17
N LYS A 28 18.44 -2.90 -5.29
CA LYS A 28 19.58 -1.98 -5.42
C LYS A 28 19.20 -0.50 -5.29
N ILE A 29 18.00 -0.14 -5.76
CA ILE A 29 17.52 1.25 -5.68
C ILE A 29 17.11 1.58 -4.26
N TYR A 30 16.39 0.71 -3.55
CA TYR A 30 16.03 0.92 -2.15
C TYR A 30 17.26 1.06 -1.26
N GLU A 31 18.27 0.19 -1.42
CA GLU A 31 19.55 0.30 -0.71
C GLU A 31 20.22 1.64 -0.98
N LYS A 32 20.40 1.99 -2.25
CA LYS A 32 21.04 3.24 -2.65
C LYS A 32 20.33 4.50 -2.15
N ILE A 33 19.02 4.50 -2.19
CA ILE A 33 18.19 5.60 -1.69
C ILE A 33 18.36 5.70 -0.17
N SER A 34 18.33 4.57 0.54
CA SER A 34 18.48 4.52 2.00
C SER A 34 19.89 4.91 2.46
N GLU A 35 20.96 4.48 1.76
CA GLU A 35 22.35 4.91 2.00
C GLU A 35 22.51 6.44 1.95
N GLN A 36 21.74 7.11 1.10
CA GLN A 36 21.72 8.56 0.98
C GLN A 36 20.83 9.25 2.02
N GLY A 37 20.23 8.51 2.94
CA GLY A 37 19.38 9.02 4.01
C GLY A 37 17.94 9.34 3.59
N TYR A 38 17.51 8.90 2.41
CA TYR A 38 16.12 9.04 1.97
C TYR A 38 15.24 7.91 2.53
N VAL A 39 13.95 8.16 2.49
CA VAL A 39 12.91 7.22 2.90
C VAL A 39 12.05 6.89 1.69
N THR A 40 11.64 5.63 1.55
CA THR A 40 10.78 5.17 0.46
C THR A 40 9.43 4.72 0.99
N TYR A 41 8.38 4.75 0.16
CA TYR A 41 7.13 4.08 0.51
C TYR A 41 7.30 2.57 0.43
N ASP A 42 6.75 1.88 1.42
CA ASP A 42 6.65 0.42 1.41
C ASP A 42 5.35 -0.01 0.71
N PHE A 43 5.42 -0.23 -0.60
CA PHE A 43 4.28 -0.71 -1.39
C PHE A 43 4.08 -2.23 -1.32
N PHE A 44 4.95 -2.95 -0.62
CA PHE A 44 4.80 -4.40 -0.43
C PHE A 44 3.94 -4.73 0.77
N LEU A 45 4.13 -4.00 1.86
CA LEU A 45 3.52 -4.30 3.14
C LEU A 45 1.99 -4.47 3.08
N PRO A 46 1.21 -3.60 2.39
CA PRO A 46 -0.24 -3.76 2.34
C PRO A 46 -0.68 -5.13 1.83
N GLY A 47 -0.12 -5.54 0.70
CA GLY A 47 -0.46 -6.82 0.08
C GLY A 47 0.10 -8.01 0.84
N LEU A 48 1.29 -7.93 1.42
CA LEU A 48 1.89 -9.00 2.23
C LEU A 48 1.10 -9.27 3.51
N ILE A 49 0.54 -8.24 4.14
CA ILE A 49 -0.34 -8.43 5.31
C ILE A 49 -1.64 -9.12 4.90
N ILE A 50 -2.29 -8.69 3.82
CA ILE A 50 -3.51 -9.37 3.33
C ILE A 50 -3.19 -10.83 3.01
N ASP A 51 -2.09 -11.08 2.31
CA ASP A 51 -1.65 -12.43 1.99
C ASP A 51 -1.46 -13.30 3.23
N ALA A 52 -0.77 -12.78 4.24
CA ALA A 52 -0.55 -13.50 5.49
C ALA A 52 -1.87 -13.81 6.23
N LEU A 53 -2.80 -12.84 6.28
CA LEU A 53 -4.10 -12.99 6.93
C LEU A 53 -5.03 -13.97 6.21
N GLU A 54 -5.01 -13.97 4.85
CA GLU A 54 -5.90 -14.84 4.06
C GLU A 54 -5.35 -16.27 3.92
N SER A 55 -4.03 -16.43 3.91
CA SER A 55 -3.40 -17.75 3.80
C SER A 55 -3.09 -18.42 5.14
N GLY A 56 -3.09 -17.65 6.23
CA GLY A 56 -2.60 -18.12 7.53
C GLY A 56 -1.07 -18.36 7.58
N ASN A 57 -0.32 -17.83 6.60
CA ASN A 57 1.13 -17.99 6.50
C ASN A 57 1.82 -16.63 6.38
N GLY A 58 2.61 -16.27 7.39
CA GLY A 58 3.36 -15.02 7.47
C GLY A 58 4.80 -15.07 6.94
N GLU A 59 5.22 -16.14 6.28
CA GLU A 59 6.62 -16.34 5.87
C GLU A 59 7.15 -15.21 4.98
N HIS A 60 6.40 -14.82 3.95
CA HIS A 60 6.78 -13.72 3.05
C HIS A 60 6.83 -12.37 3.76
N LEU A 61 5.87 -12.12 4.68
CA LEU A 61 5.86 -10.91 5.49
C LEU A 61 7.07 -10.84 6.42
N ALA A 62 7.39 -11.95 7.10
CA ALA A 62 8.57 -12.05 7.97
C ALA A 62 9.87 -11.91 7.17
N GLY A 63 9.95 -12.54 6.00
CA GLY A 63 11.09 -12.42 5.09
C GLY A 63 11.32 -10.97 4.64
N TRP A 64 10.24 -10.24 4.32
CA TRP A 64 10.32 -8.82 3.98
C TRP A 64 10.80 -7.97 5.17
N ALA A 65 10.27 -8.21 6.37
CA ALA A 65 10.73 -7.51 7.57
C ALA A 65 12.23 -7.72 7.81
N GLN A 66 12.71 -8.95 7.65
CA GLN A 66 14.13 -9.29 7.80
C GLN A 66 14.98 -8.58 6.75
N GLU A 67 14.53 -8.53 5.49
CA GLU A 67 15.23 -7.85 4.41
C GLU A 67 15.38 -6.34 4.68
N LEU A 68 14.33 -5.68 5.18
CA LEU A 68 14.37 -4.28 5.56
C LEU A 68 15.44 -4.01 6.63
N ILE A 69 15.56 -4.92 7.60
CA ILE A 69 16.54 -4.82 8.70
C ILE A 69 17.95 -5.07 8.17
N ASP A 70 18.18 -6.16 7.46
CA ASP A 70 19.50 -6.59 7.00
C ASP A 70 20.13 -5.58 6.04
N LYS A 71 19.30 -4.96 5.19
CA LYS A 71 19.73 -3.96 4.21
C LYS A 71 19.61 -2.52 4.71
N ASN A 72 19.20 -2.32 5.97
CA ASN A 72 18.97 -1.00 6.57
C ASN A 72 18.11 -0.09 5.67
N ILE A 73 17.05 -0.66 5.08
CA ILE A 73 16.13 0.08 4.22
C ILE A 73 15.16 0.90 5.08
N ARG A 74 15.11 2.20 4.84
CA ARG A 74 14.21 3.10 5.57
C ARG A 74 12.91 3.29 4.78
N THR A 75 11.79 2.93 5.40
CA THR A 75 10.49 3.02 4.76
C THR A 75 9.51 3.91 5.53
N VAL A 76 8.52 4.43 4.80
CA VAL A 76 7.21 4.78 5.35
C VAL A 76 6.27 3.65 4.97
N ASN A 77 5.78 2.94 5.96
CA ASN A 77 4.86 1.84 5.75
C ASN A 77 3.39 2.29 5.92
N MET A 78 2.49 1.69 5.16
CA MET A 78 1.06 2.00 5.19
C MET A 78 0.25 0.74 4.93
N LEU A 79 -1.05 0.76 5.24
CA LEU A 79 -2.01 -0.27 4.86
C LEU A 79 -2.76 0.18 3.60
N GLY A 80 -3.63 1.15 3.72
CA GLY A 80 -4.30 1.78 2.59
C GLY A 80 -3.80 3.21 2.33
N CYS A 81 -4.17 3.75 1.20
CA CYS A 81 -3.95 5.13 0.82
C CYS A 81 -5.02 5.61 -0.15
N HIS A 82 -4.95 6.89 -0.55
CA HIS A 82 -5.87 7.49 -1.52
C HIS A 82 -5.86 6.84 -2.92
N ASP A 83 -4.85 6.05 -3.23
CA ASP A 83 -4.73 5.35 -4.52
C ASP A 83 -5.27 3.92 -4.51
N GLY A 84 -5.50 3.35 -3.33
CA GLY A 84 -5.92 1.96 -3.16
C GLY A 84 -4.77 1.07 -2.67
N ILE A 85 -4.86 -0.23 -2.97
CA ILE A 85 -3.93 -1.26 -2.47
C ILE A 85 -3.02 -1.68 -3.63
N PRO A 86 -1.70 -1.43 -3.54
CA PRO A 86 -0.74 -1.84 -4.55
C PRO A 86 -0.52 -3.36 -4.50
N LEU A 87 -0.70 -4.05 -5.62
CA LEU A 87 -0.50 -5.50 -5.71
C LEU A 87 0.53 -5.89 -6.78
N LEU A 88 0.72 -5.04 -7.80
CA LEU A 88 1.72 -5.29 -8.83
C LEU A 88 3.14 -5.36 -8.25
N ASP A 89 3.40 -4.60 -7.21
CA ASP A 89 4.68 -4.55 -6.51
C ASP A 89 5.07 -5.89 -5.89
N LEU A 90 4.10 -6.75 -5.58
CA LEU A 90 4.34 -8.09 -5.02
C LEU A 90 4.97 -9.07 -6.02
N LYS A 91 5.00 -8.73 -7.32
CA LYS A 91 5.66 -9.57 -8.32
C LYS A 91 7.12 -9.79 -7.96
N GLY A 92 7.45 -11.08 -7.86
CA GLY A 92 8.78 -11.54 -7.49
C GLY A 92 9.00 -11.73 -5.99
N ILE A 93 8.07 -11.32 -5.12
CA ILE A 93 7.99 -11.77 -3.73
C ILE A 93 6.98 -12.90 -3.64
N LEU A 94 5.79 -12.70 -4.22
CA LEU A 94 4.76 -13.72 -4.33
C LEU A 94 4.68 -14.28 -5.75
N ALA A 95 4.27 -15.55 -5.87
CA ALA A 95 3.94 -16.16 -7.14
C ALA A 95 2.73 -15.46 -7.79
N GLU A 96 2.68 -15.44 -9.12
CA GLU A 96 1.64 -14.70 -9.84
C GLU A 96 0.22 -15.21 -9.57
N ASP A 97 0.05 -16.52 -9.41
CA ASP A 97 -1.23 -17.13 -9.04
C ASP A 97 -1.70 -16.71 -7.65
N ARG A 98 -0.76 -16.49 -6.73
CA ARG A 98 -1.05 -16.00 -5.38
C ARG A 98 -1.47 -14.52 -5.41
N ILE A 99 -0.79 -13.70 -6.21
CA ILE A 99 -1.19 -12.30 -6.42
C ILE A 99 -2.58 -12.24 -7.05
N GLN A 100 -2.88 -13.09 -8.05
CA GLN A 100 -4.21 -13.14 -8.65
C GLN A 100 -5.29 -13.51 -7.63
N LYS A 101 -5.04 -14.49 -6.75
CA LYS A 101 -5.96 -14.84 -5.67
C LYS A 101 -6.25 -13.66 -4.73
N LEU A 102 -5.23 -12.85 -4.41
CA LEU A 102 -5.44 -11.65 -3.59
C LEU A 102 -6.34 -10.63 -4.31
N ILE A 103 -6.10 -10.41 -5.60
CA ILE A 103 -6.96 -9.55 -6.43
C ILE A 103 -8.40 -10.06 -6.39
N ASP A 104 -8.61 -11.35 -6.67
CA ASP A 104 -9.93 -11.97 -6.70
C ASP A 104 -10.66 -11.85 -5.35
N ILE A 105 -9.95 -12.03 -4.24
CA ILE A 105 -10.50 -11.86 -2.89
C ILE A 105 -10.96 -10.42 -2.68
N ILE A 106 -10.13 -9.42 -2.99
CA ILE A 106 -10.47 -8.01 -2.77
C ILE A 106 -11.61 -7.58 -3.70
N VAL A 107 -11.61 -8.05 -4.95
CA VAL A 107 -12.70 -7.78 -5.91
C VAL A 107 -14.01 -8.43 -5.45
N SER A 108 -13.97 -9.68 -4.95
CA SER A 108 -15.16 -10.34 -4.41
C SER A 108 -15.76 -9.61 -3.20
N ARG A 109 -14.95 -8.81 -2.51
CA ARG A 109 -15.34 -7.92 -1.40
C ARG A 109 -15.70 -6.49 -1.87
N GLY A 110 -15.90 -6.31 -3.17
CA GLY A 110 -16.37 -5.06 -3.76
C GLY A 110 -15.30 -4.06 -4.18
N GLY A 111 -14.02 -4.45 -4.20
CA GLY A 111 -12.96 -3.62 -4.76
C GLY A 111 -13.02 -3.52 -6.28
N TYR A 112 -12.52 -2.42 -6.82
CA TYR A 112 -12.39 -2.21 -8.27
C TYR A 112 -10.95 -2.36 -8.71
N VAL A 113 -10.72 -3.12 -9.79
CA VAL A 113 -9.42 -3.24 -10.44
C VAL A 113 -9.20 -2.13 -11.44
N LYS A 114 -7.96 -1.67 -11.56
CA LYS A 114 -7.53 -0.73 -12.56
C LYS A 114 -6.45 -1.35 -13.42
N ASP A 115 -6.68 -1.39 -14.73
CA ASP A 115 -5.70 -1.84 -15.70
C ASP A 115 -4.51 -0.87 -15.79
N LEU A 116 -3.32 -1.42 -15.91
CA LEU A 116 -2.10 -0.63 -16.13
C LEU A 116 -2.12 -0.03 -17.54
N HIS A 117 -2.24 1.30 -17.63
CA HIS A 117 -2.16 2.05 -18.90
C HIS A 117 -3.03 1.48 -20.05
N GLY A 118 -4.20 0.92 -19.73
CA GLY A 118 -5.11 0.34 -20.72
C GLY A 118 -4.69 -1.04 -21.23
N GLN A 119 -3.67 -1.66 -20.68
CA GLN A 119 -3.32 -3.04 -20.96
C GLN A 119 -4.28 -3.97 -20.21
N LYS A 120 -5.05 -4.75 -20.97
CA LYS A 120 -5.98 -5.72 -20.37
C LYS A 120 -5.23 -6.77 -19.55
N ASN A 121 -5.77 -7.10 -18.38
CA ASN A 121 -5.27 -8.12 -17.47
C ASN A 121 -3.90 -7.82 -16.79
N ILE A 122 -3.44 -6.57 -16.79
CA ILE A 122 -2.33 -6.14 -15.98
C ILE A 122 -2.86 -5.16 -14.95
N TYR A 123 -3.20 -5.66 -13.77
CA TYR A 123 -3.74 -4.85 -12.69
C TYR A 123 -2.62 -4.16 -11.91
N TYR A 124 -2.66 -2.85 -11.88
CA TYR A 124 -1.68 -2.04 -11.16
C TYR A 124 -1.99 -2.04 -9.65
N GLN A 125 -3.24 -1.80 -9.31
CA GLN A 125 -3.72 -1.73 -7.94
C GLN A 125 -5.20 -2.08 -7.87
N VAL A 126 -5.68 -2.43 -6.68
CA VAL A 126 -7.11 -2.57 -6.41
C VAL A 126 -7.59 -1.37 -5.60
N ASN A 127 -8.61 -0.69 -6.10
CA ASN A 127 -9.25 0.42 -5.40
C ASN A 127 -10.28 -0.13 -4.41
N ALA A 128 -9.99 0.00 -3.16
CA ALA A 128 -10.83 -0.37 -2.02
C ALA A 128 -10.28 0.30 -0.76
N THR A 129 -11.11 0.49 0.26
CA THR A 129 -10.60 0.75 1.59
C THR A 129 -9.93 -0.51 2.13
N TYR A 130 -8.93 -0.35 2.98
CA TYR A 130 -8.22 -1.51 3.53
C TYR A 130 -9.15 -2.37 4.40
N PHE A 131 -10.05 -1.74 5.13
CA PHE A 131 -11.05 -2.43 5.95
C PHE A 131 -11.99 -3.31 5.10
N SER A 132 -12.55 -2.77 4.00
CA SER A 132 -13.37 -3.57 3.09
C SER A 132 -12.57 -4.67 2.40
N ALA A 133 -11.31 -4.42 2.05
CA ALA A 133 -10.41 -5.45 1.48
C ALA A 133 -10.18 -6.61 2.46
N LEU A 134 -10.20 -6.36 3.77
CA LEU A 134 -10.14 -7.40 4.81
C LEU A 134 -11.49 -8.08 5.10
N GLY A 135 -12.54 -7.77 4.32
CA GLY A 135 -13.90 -8.32 4.51
C GLY A 135 -14.68 -7.68 5.65
N GLU A 136 -14.32 -6.44 6.00
CA GLU A 136 -14.92 -5.68 7.10
C GLU A 136 -14.83 -6.39 8.46
N ASP A 137 -13.76 -7.16 8.63
CA ASP A 137 -13.46 -7.88 9.86
C ASP A 137 -12.58 -7.01 10.77
N GLU A 138 -13.12 -6.56 11.90
CA GLU A 138 -12.43 -5.70 12.87
C GLU A 138 -11.20 -6.37 13.46
N ARG A 139 -11.23 -7.69 13.68
CA ARG A 139 -10.09 -8.43 14.23
C ARG A 139 -8.94 -8.47 13.24
N LYS A 140 -9.25 -8.71 11.95
CA LYS A 140 -8.25 -8.64 10.88
C LYS A 140 -7.67 -7.24 10.75
N MET A 141 -8.51 -6.20 10.84
CA MET A 141 -8.04 -4.81 10.78
C MET A 141 -7.14 -4.45 11.95
N LEU A 142 -7.50 -4.82 13.18
CA LEU A 142 -6.66 -4.61 14.36
C LEU A 142 -5.33 -5.36 14.26
N LEU A 143 -5.34 -6.60 13.78
CA LEU A 143 -4.12 -7.38 13.57
C LEU A 143 -3.24 -6.78 12.49
N ALA A 144 -3.82 -6.35 11.37
CA ALA A 144 -3.10 -5.68 10.29
C ALA A 144 -2.43 -4.38 10.80
N ARG A 145 -3.16 -3.61 11.61
CA ARG A 145 -2.62 -2.39 12.23
C ARG A 145 -1.49 -2.68 13.21
N ALA A 146 -1.65 -3.71 14.04
CA ALA A 146 -0.59 -4.15 14.94
C ALA A 146 0.67 -4.55 14.16
N LEU A 147 0.52 -5.37 13.13
CA LEU A 147 1.62 -5.75 12.25
C LEU A 147 2.31 -4.52 11.63
N GLN A 148 1.54 -3.57 11.09
CA GLN A 148 2.09 -2.34 10.53
C GLN A 148 2.93 -1.55 11.54
N ILE A 149 2.45 -1.40 12.78
CA ILE A 149 3.13 -0.61 13.81
C ILE A 149 4.45 -1.27 14.23
N PHE A 150 4.51 -2.59 14.25
CA PHE A 150 5.69 -3.34 14.64
C PHE A 150 6.66 -3.65 13.48
N MET A 151 6.26 -3.38 12.23
CA MET A 151 7.16 -3.51 11.08
C MET A 151 8.26 -2.44 11.10
N PRO A 152 9.46 -2.74 10.57
CA PRO A 152 10.48 -1.72 10.36
C PRO A 152 9.96 -0.56 9.51
N GLY A 153 10.26 0.68 9.92
CA GLY A 153 9.84 1.87 9.20
C GLY A 153 9.03 2.84 10.04
N LYS A 154 8.47 3.85 9.38
CA LYS A 154 7.58 4.85 10.00
C LYS A 154 6.14 4.58 9.57
N PRO A 155 5.22 4.25 10.47
CA PRO A 155 3.84 4.00 10.10
C PRO A 155 3.15 5.31 9.69
N GLN A 156 2.55 5.30 8.50
CA GLN A 156 1.62 6.32 8.01
C GLN A 156 0.22 5.72 7.99
N ILE A 157 -0.71 6.36 8.66
CA ILE A 157 -2.08 5.88 8.76
C ILE A 157 -2.97 6.76 7.88
N TRP A 158 -3.61 6.14 6.90
CA TRP A 158 -4.65 6.76 6.09
C TRP A 158 -5.89 6.99 6.97
N TYR A 159 -6.50 8.17 6.87
CA TYR A 159 -7.59 8.54 7.78
C TYR A 159 -8.79 7.57 7.73
N LEU A 160 -9.16 7.05 6.57
CA LEU A 160 -10.21 6.04 6.45
C LEU A 160 -9.85 4.74 7.15
N ASP A 161 -8.60 4.33 7.11
CA ASP A 161 -8.13 3.12 7.81
C ASP A 161 -8.11 3.31 9.33
N LEU A 162 -7.95 4.56 9.82
CA LEU A 162 -7.99 4.86 11.25
C LEU A 162 -9.38 4.61 11.83
N PHE A 163 -10.41 4.91 11.05
CA PHE A 163 -11.81 4.79 11.45
C PHE A 163 -12.52 3.57 10.84
N ALA A 164 -11.77 2.59 10.33
CA ALA A 164 -12.31 1.42 9.64
C ALA A 164 -13.36 1.77 8.57
N GLY A 165 -13.06 2.81 7.78
CA GLY A 165 -13.94 3.30 6.74
C GLY A 165 -14.18 2.25 5.67
N LYS A 166 -15.45 2.12 5.26
CA LYS A 166 -15.88 1.17 4.23
C LYS A 166 -15.80 1.76 2.83
N ASN A 167 -15.88 0.89 1.83
CA ASN A 167 -16.00 1.29 0.42
C ASN A 167 -17.19 2.20 0.20
N ASP A 168 -16.98 3.35 -0.46
CA ASP A 168 -18.03 4.33 -0.77
C ASP A 168 -18.46 4.24 -2.23
N TYR A 169 -19.48 3.42 -2.47
CA TYR A 169 -20.04 3.24 -3.81
C TYR A 169 -20.85 4.45 -4.30
N GLU A 170 -21.42 5.24 -3.39
CA GLU A 170 -22.16 6.46 -3.77
C GLU A 170 -21.20 7.53 -4.27
N ALA A 171 -20.03 7.71 -3.64
CA ALA A 171 -19.01 8.61 -4.13
C ALA A 171 -18.52 8.20 -5.53
N VAL A 172 -18.33 6.90 -5.78
CA VAL A 172 -17.97 6.39 -7.12
C VAL A 172 -19.05 6.71 -8.14
N LYS A 173 -20.31 6.48 -7.81
CA LYS A 173 -21.45 6.78 -8.68
C LYS A 173 -21.56 8.28 -9.00
N MET A 174 -21.38 9.14 -8.00
CA MET A 174 -21.41 10.58 -8.20
C MET A 174 -20.26 11.08 -9.06
N ALA A 175 -19.07 10.49 -8.94
CA ALA A 175 -17.91 10.88 -9.74
C ALA A 175 -18.02 10.44 -11.22
N GLY A 176 -18.87 9.46 -11.53
CA GLY A 176 -19.09 8.99 -12.89
C GLY A 176 -17.91 8.21 -13.49
N PRO A 177 -17.82 8.14 -14.82
CA PRO A 177 -16.78 7.36 -15.51
C PRO A 177 -15.36 7.76 -15.07
N GLY A 178 -14.55 6.78 -14.64
CA GLY A 178 -13.20 7.00 -14.12
C GLY A 178 -13.10 7.33 -12.63
N GLY A 179 -14.22 7.49 -11.92
CA GLY A 179 -14.29 7.86 -10.51
C GLY A 179 -14.06 6.71 -9.52
N HIS A 180 -13.59 5.55 -9.97
CA HIS A 180 -13.43 4.35 -9.11
C HIS A 180 -12.47 4.54 -7.94
N LYS A 181 -11.58 5.54 -7.98
CA LYS A 181 -10.73 5.89 -6.82
C LYS A 181 -11.50 6.56 -5.67
N GLU A 182 -12.68 7.10 -5.95
CA GLU A 182 -13.48 7.76 -4.91
C GLU A 182 -14.01 6.74 -3.88
N ILE A 183 -13.98 5.45 -4.19
CA ILE A 183 -14.36 4.36 -3.29
C ILE A 183 -13.62 4.40 -1.94
N ASN A 184 -12.39 4.91 -1.92
CA ASN A 184 -11.54 5.01 -0.72
C ASN A 184 -11.12 6.44 -0.38
N ARG A 185 -11.94 7.43 -0.75
CA ARG A 185 -11.68 8.87 -0.53
C ARG A 185 -12.82 9.61 0.15
N THR A 186 -13.78 8.89 0.70
CA THR A 186 -14.93 9.46 1.40
C THR A 186 -14.52 10.47 2.47
N ASN A 187 -15.22 11.59 2.51
CA ASN A 187 -15.13 12.54 3.61
C ASN A 187 -15.94 12.01 4.81
N LEU A 188 -15.28 11.88 5.95
CA LEU A 188 -15.95 11.51 7.19
C LEU A 188 -16.66 12.73 7.78
N THR A 189 -17.86 12.51 8.30
CA THR A 189 -18.60 13.50 9.09
C THR A 189 -18.18 13.41 10.55
N THR A 190 -18.43 14.46 11.32
CA THR A 190 -18.14 14.48 12.76
C THR A 190 -18.86 13.35 13.52
N ALA A 191 -20.00 12.87 13.01
CA ALA A 191 -20.73 11.77 13.63
C ALA A 191 -20.12 10.39 13.33
N GLN A 192 -19.20 10.29 12.35
CA GLN A 192 -18.51 9.06 11.94
C GLN A 192 -17.12 8.96 12.59
N VAL A 193 -16.66 10.00 13.24
CA VAL A 193 -15.40 10.10 13.97
C VAL A 193 -15.66 10.02 15.47
#